data_21438900935a324e2f1c68de85ae18d0
#
_entry.id   21438900935a324e2f1c68de85ae18d0
#
_cell.length_a   1.000
_cell.length_b   1.000
_cell.length_c   1.000
_cell.angle_alpha   90.00
_cell.angle_beta   90.00
_cell.angle_gamma   90.00
#
_symmetry.space_group_name_H-M   'P 1'
#
loop_
_entity.id
_entity.type
_entity.pdbx_description
1 polymer ?
#
loop_
_entity_poly.entity_id
_entity_poly.type
_entity_poly.pdbx_seq_one_letter_code
_entity_poly.pdbx_strand_id
1 'polypeptide(L)'
;MKKEKHLKKIISICIFIIVVQGVFLFYSFFFQSKESIYFDGINAIRKNDNYYFAVGSNNDNDKHYEKAKVSVYDEKRDKLFEKLYNVGFNSAYFGACIEDNGLIAVGSYEKTKKDHNALVRRGLIVRYDYDGSIVFSSEFKLLDNTKFTNVISVEDGYYVIGQSIYKSTDFGNEQGGGILVKYDKKGNVDWYKSLGSSKEGIFNDFYLSDDFIYVVGQLNDNVGVLCKYKLDGELIYQKEFDNNIFNSVYLVDDYLYICGSSDSSALLLKLSLEGDIITSSYYDKVSNAKFNRIIYDDSLIVIGSSFNKNYDGIIVKYGMDLEELSAVTYGDDKNDYLTDIIFDDGNYLVVGYSVYEDKNYLSKFIRYSEALKVLGVEK
;
A
#
# COMPACT_ATOMS: atom_id res chain seq x y z
N MET A 1 -14.11 37.79 52.96
CA MET A 1 -15.31 37.40 52.19
C MET A 1 -15.25 37.75 50.68
N LYS A 2 -15.10 39.04 50.26
CA LYS A 2 -15.06 39.35 48.78
C LYS A 2 -13.86 38.72 48.04
N LYS A 3 -12.65 38.74 48.61
CA LYS A 3 -11.44 38.14 48.02
C LYS A 3 -11.53 36.59 47.89
N GLU A 4 -12.16 35.94 48.83
CA GLU A 4 -12.31 34.48 48.85
C GLU A 4 -13.32 33.98 47.80
N LYS A 5 -14.41 34.74 47.56
CA LYS A 5 -15.35 34.44 46.47
C LYS A 5 -14.69 34.62 45.10
N HIS A 6 -13.79 35.60 44.94
CA HIS A 6 -13.11 35.84 43.68
C HIS A 6 -12.08 34.73 43.39
N LEU A 7 -11.34 34.28 44.40
CA LEU A 7 -10.39 33.20 44.30
C LEU A 7 -11.06 31.86 43.95
N LYS A 8 -12.20 31.54 44.58
CA LYS A 8 -13.01 30.35 44.25
C LYS A 8 -13.52 30.37 42.81
N LYS A 9 -13.91 31.57 42.31
CA LYS A 9 -14.36 31.71 40.92
C LYS A 9 -13.23 31.52 39.89
N ILE A 10 -12.02 32.01 40.19
CA ILE A 10 -10.82 31.82 39.35
C ILE A 10 -10.43 30.34 39.34
N ILE A 11 -10.37 29.67 40.49
CA ILE A 11 -10.07 28.25 40.61
C ILE A 11 -11.09 27.42 39.82
N SER A 12 -12.38 27.71 39.89
CA SER A 12 -13.43 27.02 39.16
C SER A 12 -13.28 27.18 37.63
N ILE A 13 -12.88 28.36 37.16
CA ILE A 13 -12.63 28.63 35.75
C ILE A 13 -11.38 27.87 35.28
N CYS A 14 -10.30 27.85 36.07
CA CYS A 14 -9.08 27.10 35.73
C CYS A 14 -9.34 25.59 35.67
N ILE A 15 -10.12 25.05 36.61
CA ILE A 15 -10.51 23.63 36.59
C ILE A 15 -11.37 23.33 35.37
N PHE A 16 -12.31 24.22 35.01
CA PHE A 16 -13.14 24.05 33.82
C PHE A 16 -12.30 24.05 32.53
N ILE A 17 -11.32 24.96 32.43
CA ILE A 17 -10.39 25.01 31.27
C ILE A 17 -9.53 23.74 31.17
N ILE A 18 -9.02 23.26 32.31
CA ILE A 18 -8.21 22.02 32.36
C ILE A 18 -9.06 20.80 31.96
N VAL A 19 -10.31 20.73 32.41
CA VAL A 19 -11.23 19.63 32.05
C VAL A 19 -11.60 19.72 30.57
N VAL A 20 -11.87 20.90 30.01
CA VAL A 20 -12.17 21.08 28.59
C VAL A 20 -10.97 20.78 27.73
N GLN A 21 -9.76 21.19 28.12
CA GLN A 21 -8.53 20.85 27.44
C GLN A 21 -8.21 19.36 27.56
N GLY A 22 -8.44 18.76 28.72
CA GLY A 22 -8.29 17.30 28.93
C GLY A 22 -9.27 16.50 28.09
N VAL A 23 -10.53 16.93 27.98
CA VAL A 23 -11.55 16.31 27.12
C VAL A 23 -11.19 16.52 25.64
N PHE A 24 -10.67 17.69 25.26
CA PHE A 24 -10.25 17.96 23.89
C PHE A 24 -9.00 17.17 23.49
N LEU A 25 -8.02 17.03 24.40
CA LEU A 25 -6.85 16.17 24.23
C LEU A 25 -7.25 14.68 24.21
N PHE A 26 -8.17 14.27 25.06
CA PHE A 26 -8.71 12.91 25.07
C PHE A 26 -9.50 12.61 23.79
N TYR A 27 -10.30 13.57 23.30
CA TYR A 27 -10.98 13.47 22.01
C TYR A 27 -9.99 13.46 20.84
N SER A 28 -8.97 14.31 20.84
CA SER A 28 -7.95 14.31 19.79
C SER A 28 -7.10 13.04 19.81
N PHE A 29 -6.77 12.51 21.01
CA PHE A 29 -5.99 11.27 21.13
C PHE A 29 -6.79 10.02 20.76
N PHE A 30 -8.11 10.00 21.03
CA PHE A 30 -8.99 8.88 20.67
C PHE A 30 -9.59 8.98 19.26
N PHE A 31 -9.66 10.18 18.67
CA PHE A 31 -10.21 10.37 17.32
C PHE A 31 -9.16 10.60 16.24
N GLN A 32 -7.88 10.81 16.56
CA GLN A 32 -6.80 10.83 15.58
C GLN A 32 -6.38 9.45 15.06
N SER A 33 -6.92 8.36 15.59
CA SER A 33 -6.67 7.00 15.08
C SER A 33 -7.81 6.43 14.23
N LYS A 34 -8.74 7.26 13.77
CA LYS A 34 -9.83 6.84 12.87
C LYS A 34 -9.90 7.71 11.62
N GLU A 35 -8.85 7.74 10.85
CA GLU A 35 -9.05 7.77 9.41
C GLU A 35 -9.39 6.34 8.99
N SER A 36 -10.65 5.98 9.13
CA SER A 36 -11.22 4.89 8.35
C SER A 36 -11.25 5.39 6.90
N ILE A 37 -10.19 5.06 6.18
CA ILE A 37 -10.09 5.32 4.75
C ILE A 37 -11.09 4.36 4.10
N TYR A 38 -12.28 4.86 3.77
CA TYR A 38 -13.30 4.12 3.03
C TYR A 38 -12.91 4.11 1.55
N PHE A 39 -12.46 2.98 1.04
CA PHE A 39 -12.11 2.82 -0.36
C PHE A 39 -13.09 1.90 -1.07
N ASP A 40 -13.88 2.41 -2.01
CA ASP A 40 -14.33 1.63 -3.15
C ASP A 40 -13.29 1.86 -4.24
N GLY A 41 -12.20 1.11 -4.20
CA GLY A 41 -11.04 1.35 -5.03
C GLY A 41 -10.35 0.06 -5.45
N ILE A 42 -9.66 0.14 -6.59
CA ILE A 42 -8.73 -0.89 -7.04
C ILE A 42 -7.34 -0.52 -6.55
N ASN A 43 -6.72 -1.43 -5.78
CA ASN A 43 -5.38 -1.27 -5.26
C ASN A 43 -4.32 -1.95 -6.13
N ALA A 44 -4.66 -3.08 -6.76
CA ALA A 44 -3.77 -3.79 -7.65
C ALA A 44 -4.53 -4.42 -8.82
N ILE A 45 -3.85 -4.51 -9.98
CA ILE A 45 -4.33 -5.18 -11.19
C ILE A 45 -3.32 -6.20 -11.66
N ARG A 46 -3.82 -7.33 -12.14
CA ARG A 46 -3.00 -8.40 -12.76
C ARG A 46 -3.71 -8.90 -14.02
N LYS A 47 -2.92 -9.40 -14.97
CA LYS A 47 -3.43 -9.96 -16.23
C LYS A 47 -2.79 -11.31 -16.48
N ASN A 48 -3.58 -12.29 -16.94
CA ASN A 48 -3.10 -13.45 -17.67
C ASN A 48 -3.57 -13.36 -19.13
N ASP A 49 -3.37 -14.41 -19.91
CA ASP A 49 -3.70 -14.41 -21.34
C ASP A 49 -5.17 -14.10 -21.64
N ASN A 50 -6.08 -14.43 -20.71
CA ASN A 50 -7.53 -14.40 -20.98
C ASN A 50 -8.31 -13.40 -20.07
N TYR A 51 -7.72 -12.99 -18.92
CA TYR A 51 -8.49 -12.28 -17.91
C TYR A 51 -7.67 -11.19 -17.23
N TYR A 52 -8.38 -10.13 -16.81
CA TYR A 52 -7.86 -9.14 -15.88
C TYR A 52 -8.45 -9.38 -14.49
N PHE A 53 -7.61 -9.25 -13.48
CA PHE A 53 -7.96 -9.41 -12.08
C PHE A 53 -7.64 -8.12 -11.35
N ALA A 54 -8.66 -7.50 -10.78
CA ALA A 54 -8.52 -6.31 -9.96
C ALA A 54 -8.87 -6.63 -8.51
N VAL A 55 -8.03 -6.21 -7.59
CA VAL A 55 -8.25 -6.39 -6.15
C VAL A 55 -8.26 -5.06 -5.41
N GLY A 56 -9.05 -5.00 -4.35
CA GLY A 56 -9.19 -3.78 -3.57
C GLY A 56 -10.22 -3.92 -2.47
N SER A 57 -11.05 -2.90 -2.29
CA SER A 57 -12.17 -2.93 -1.36
C SER A 57 -13.43 -2.34 -1.99
N ASN A 58 -14.57 -2.69 -1.43
CA ASN A 58 -15.86 -2.09 -1.73
C ASN A 58 -16.47 -1.52 -0.45
N ASN A 59 -16.94 -0.29 -0.52
CA ASN A 59 -17.68 0.32 0.58
C ASN A 59 -19.16 -0.13 0.51
N ASP A 60 -19.59 -0.91 1.52
CA ASP A 60 -21.01 -1.22 1.69
C ASP A 60 -21.70 0.00 2.35
N ASN A 61 -22.32 0.84 1.51
CA ASN A 61 -22.99 2.07 1.93
C ASN A 61 -24.01 1.88 3.07
N ASP A 62 -24.58 0.67 3.21
CA ASP A 62 -25.60 0.38 4.22
C ASP A 62 -25.01 0.05 5.61
N LYS A 63 -23.74 -0.32 5.70
CA LYS A 63 -23.13 -0.83 6.95
C LYS A 63 -21.90 -0.10 7.43
N HIS A 64 -21.40 0.88 6.70
CA HIS A 64 -20.16 1.63 7.01
C HIS A 64 -18.89 0.76 7.18
N TYR A 65 -18.85 -0.44 6.57
CA TYR A 65 -17.69 -1.33 6.61
C TYR A 65 -17.20 -1.64 5.21
N GLU A 66 -15.89 -1.59 5.04
CA GLU A 66 -15.24 -2.04 3.82
C GLU A 66 -15.21 -3.56 3.72
N LYS A 67 -15.35 -4.08 2.50
CA LYS A 67 -15.19 -5.49 2.18
C LYS A 67 -14.09 -5.67 1.13
N ALA A 68 -13.16 -6.56 1.40
CA ALA A 68 -12.16 -6.93 0.42
C ALA A 68 -12.84 -7.47 -0.85
N LYS A 69 -12.34 -7.04 -2.00
CA LYS A 69 -12.97 -7.24 -3.32
C LYS A 69 -12.00 -7.84 -4.31
N VAL A 70 -12.47 -8.82 -5.06
CA VAL A 70 -11.86 -9.31 -6.30
C VAL A 70 -12.86 -9.14 -7.43
N SER A 71 -12.45 -8.48 -8.51
CA SER A 71 -13.23 -8.35 -9.74
C SER A 71 -12.47 -8.98 -10.89
N VAL A 72 -13.15 -9.73 -11.74
CA VAL A 72 -12.58 -10.39 -12.91
C VAL A 72 -13.26 -9.87 -14.15
N TYR A 73 -12.45 -9.58 -15.16
CA TYR A 73 -12.86 -9.04 -16.44
C TYR A 73 -12.30 -9.91 -17.56
N ASP A 74 -13.00 -10.01 -18.67
CA ASP A 74 -12.52 -10.69 -19.88
C ASP A 74 -11.49 -9.84 -20.66
N GLU A 75 -11.01 -10.34 -21.79
CA GLU A 75 -10.06 -9.65 -22.68
C GLU A 75 -10.60 -8.31 -23.21
N LYS A 76 -11.92 -8.14 -23.30
CA LYS A 76 -12.58 -6.88 -23.67
C LYS A 76 -12.77 -5.94 -22.49
N ARG A 77 -12.39 -6.40 -21.30
CA ARG A 77 -12.60 -5.73 -20.00
C ARG A 77 -14.08 -5.63 -19.59
N ASP A 78 -14.93 -6.51 -20.15
CA ASP A 78 -16.27 -6.69 -19.62
C ASP A 78 -16.20 -7.45 -18.30
N LYS A 79 -16.85 -6.91 -17.24
CA LYS A 79 -16.85 -7.55 -15.92
C LYS A 79 -17.60 -8.87 -15.96
N LEU A 80 -16.87 -9.95 -15.70
CA LEU A 80 -17.44 -11.30 -15.62
C LEU A 80 -18.08 -11.56 -14.25
N PHE A 81 -17.37 -11.21 -13.18
CA PHE A 81 -17.90 -11.30 -11.82
C PHE A 81 -17.15 -10.40 -10.86
N GLU A 82 -17.76 -10.21 -9.70
CA GLU A 82 -17.16 -9.57 -8.52
C GLU A 82 -17.46 -10.42 -7.29
N LYS A 83 -16.46 -10.65 -6.48
CA LYS A 83 -16.56 -11.37 -5.21
C LYS A 83 -16.13 -10.47 -4.07
N LEU A 84 -17.01 -10.34 -3.07
CA LEU A 84 -16.71 -9.67 -1.82
C LEU A 84 -16.35 -10.71 -0.78
N TYR A 85 -15.20 -10.53 -0.15
CA TYR A 85 -14.77 -11.39 0.96
C TYR A 85 -15.24 -10.78 2.27
N ASN A 86 -16.24 -11.41 2.87
CA ASN A 86 -16.88 -10.90 4.08
C ASN A 86 -16.22 -11.53 5.30
N VAL A 87 -15.16 -10.91 5.82
CA VAL A 87 -14.46 -11.32 7.03
C VAL A 87 -14.25 -10.11 7.94
N GLY A 88 -14.75 -10.19 9.17
CA GLY A 88 -14.59 -9.11 10.16
C GLY A 88 -15.11 -7.76 9.69
N PHE A 89 -14.41 -6.71 10.10
CA PHE A 89 -14.69 -5.32 9.74
C PHE A 89 -13.55 -4.79 8.85
N ASN A 90 -13.84 -3.76 8.03
CA ASN A 90 -12.83 -3.01 7.27
C ASN A 90 -11.79 -3.92 6.60
N SER A 91 -12.25 -4.84 5.75
CA SER A 91 -11.36 -5.71 4.99
C SER A 91 -11.03 -5.12 3.62
N ALA A 92 -9.76 -5.22 3.22
CA ALA A 92 -9.29 -4.77 1.92
C ALA A 92 -8.14 -5.64 1.43
N TYR A 93 -8.03 -5.85 0.11
CA TYR A 93 -6.84 -6.38 -0.53
C TYR A 93 -5.97 -5.23 -1.03
N PHE A 94 -4.65 -5.36 -0.88
CA PHE A 94 -3.66 -4.36 -1.29
C PHE A 94 -2.72 -4.88 -2.36
N GLY A 95 -2.51 -6.19 -2.43
CA GLY A 95 -1.64 -6.83 -3.41
C GLY A 95 -2.24 -8.13 -3.92
N ALA A 96 -1.77 -8.54 -5.11
CA ALA A 96 -2.17 -9.79 -5.73
C ALA A 96 -1.09 -10.33 -6.65
N CYS A 97 -1.08 -11.65 -6.86
CA CYS A 97 -0.35 -12.29 -7.94
C CYS A 97 -1.20 -13.39 -8.60
N ILE A 98 -0.93 -13.65 -9.88
CA ILE A 98 -1.59 -14.72 -10.64
C ILE A 98 -0.82 -16.01 -10.44
N GLU A 99 -1.55 -17.11 -10.42
CA GLU A 99 -1.06 -18.48 -10.54
C GLU A 99 -1.68 -19.15 -11.79
N ASP A 100 -1.17 -20.32 -12.17
CA ASP A 100 -1.67 -21.08 -13.34
C ASP A 100 -3.19 -21.32 -13.30
N ASN A 101 -3.74 -21.53 -12.10
CA ASN A 101 -5.15 -21.87 -11.91
C ASN A 101 -5.91 -20.87 -11.01
N GLY A 102 -5.43 -19.64 -10.87
CA GLY A 102 -6.13 -18.70 -10.00
C GLY A 102 -5.35 -17.45 -9.64
N LEU A 103 -5.78 -16.83 -8.54
CA LEU A 103 -5.26 -15.59 -8.00
C LEU A 103 -4.99 -15.75 -6.51
N ILE A 104 -3.85 -15.23 -6.06
CA ILE A 104 -3.60 -14.94 -4.66
C ILE A 104 -3.85 -13.46 -4.40
N ALA A 105 -4.66 -13.14 -3.41
CA ALA A 105 -4.88 -11.79 -2.92
C ALA A 105 -4.44 -11.67 -1.46
N VAL A 106 -3.75 -10.58 -1.13
CA VAL A 106 -3.30 -10.29 0.24
C VAL A 106 -3.79 -8.93 0.71
N GLY A 107 -4.01 -8.83 2.00
CA GLY A 107 -4.51 -7.60 2.59
C GLY A 107 -4.65 -7.68 4.09
N SER A 108 -5.69 -7.04 4.61
CA SER A 108 -6.01 -7.07 6.03
C SER A 108 -7.50 -6.94 6.29
N TYR A 109 -7.90 -7.29 7.51
CA TYR A 109 -9.22 -7.01 8.05
C TYR A 109 -9.13 -6.72 9.55
N GLU A 110 -10.17 -6.13 10.11
CA GLU A 110 -10.28 -5.83 11.53
C GLU A 110 -11.27 -6.78 12.20
N LYS A 111 -10.94 -7.21 13.42
CA LYS A 111 -11.84 -7.97 14.27
C LYS A 111 -11.75 -7.51 15.71
N THR A 112 -12.82 -7.75 16.48
CA THR A 112 -12.83 -7.51 17.92
C THR A 112 -12.07 -8.62 18.64
N LYS A 113 -11.11 -8.26 19.48
CA LYS A 113 -10.42 -9.20 20.38
C LYS A 113 -11.35 -9.58 21.51
N LYS A 114 -11.59 -10.87 21.72
CA LYS A 114 -12.59 -11.38 22.69
C LYS A 114 -12.38 -10.89 24.13
N ASP A 115 -11.13 -10.65 24.52
CA ASP A 115 -10.78 -10.37 25.91
C ASP A 115 -10.78 -8.89 26.30
N HIS A 116 -10.79 -7.95 25.33
CA HIS A 116 -10.61 -6.52 25.62
C HIS A 116 -11.51 -5.56 24.85
N ASN A 117 -12.47 -6.03 24.06
CA ASN A 117 -13.29 -5.20 23.17
C ASN A 117 -12.46 -4.27 22.23
N ALA A 118 -11.17 -4.56 22.06
CA ALA A 118 -10.28 -3.79 21.19
C ALA A 118 -10.32 -4.35 19.77
N LEU A 119 -10.31 -3.44 18.79
CA LEU A 119 -10.11 -3.83 17.38
C LEU A 119 -8.65 -4.18 17.16
N VAL A 120 -8.41 -5.31 16.51
CA VAL A 120 -7.09 -5.75 16.05
C VAL A 120 -7.14 -5.99 14.54
N ARG A 121 -6.10 -5.55 13.85
CA ARG A 121 -5.94 -5.81 12.41
C ARG A 121 -5.18 -7.11 12.21
N ARG A 122 -5.63 -7.94 11.26
CA ARG A 122 -5.01 -9.21 10.89
C ARG A 122 -4.64 -9.19 9.42
N GLY A 123 -3.42 -9.65 9.12
CA GLY A 123 -3.02 -9.94 7.76
C GLY A 123 -3.84 -11.09 7.19
N LEU A 124 -4.21 -10.96 5.93
CA LEU A 124 -5.07 -11.88 5.22
C LEU A 124 -4.41 -12.31 3.91
N ILE A 125 -4.38 -13.62 3.65
CA ILE A 125 -4.04 -14.21 2.35
C ILE A 125 -5.17 -15.12 1.90
N VAL A 126 -5.65 -14.95 0.68
CA VAL A 126 -6.74 -15.73 0.11
C VAL A 126 -6.38 -16.18 -1.30
N ARG A 127 -6.56 -17.46 -1.57
CA ARG A 127 -6.43 -18.03 -2.91
C ARG A 127 -7.80 -18.26 -3.52
N TYR A 128 -7.97 -17.73 -4.72
CA TYR A 128 -9.16 -17.91 -5.55
C TYR A 128 -8.84 -18.75 -6.77
N ASP A 129 -9.74 -19.63 -7.16
CA ASP A 129 -9.77 -20.17 -8.53
C ASP A 129 -10.32 -19.13 -9.51
N TYR A 130 -10.15 -19.36 -10.81
CA TYR A 130 -10.62 -18.44 -11.86
C TYR A 130 -12.15 -18.28 -11.92
N ASP A 131 -12.93 -19.16 -11.31
CA ASP A 131 -14.38 -19.02 -11.15
C ASP A 131 -14.76 -18.16 -9.92
N GLY A 132 -13.77 -17.70 -9.17
CA GLY A 132 -13.91 -16.90 -7.93
C GLY A 132 -14.26 -17.74 -6.70
N SER A 133 -14.14 -19.07 -6.74
CA SER A 133 -14.25 -19.90 -5.55
C SER A 133 -12.99 -19.78 -4.70
N ILE A 134 -13.14 -19.84 -3.37
CA ILE A 134 -12.02 -19.77 -2.45
C ILE A 134 -11.43 -21.16 -2.27
N VAL A 135 -10.15 -21.32 -2.64
CA VAL A 135 -9.39 -22.56 -2.42
C VAL A 135 -8.91 -22.63 -0.98
N PHE A 136 -8.32 -21.54 -0.48
CA PHE A 136 -8.01 -21.38 0.93
C PHE A 136 -8.07 -19.90 1.34
N SER A 137 -8.23 -19.66 2.63
CA SER A 137 -8.00 -18.37 3.25
C SER A 137 -7.24 -18.56 4.55
N SER A 138 -6.25 -17.73 4.80
CA SER A 138 -5.43 -17.81 6.01
C SER A 138 -5.27 -16.45 6.66
N GLU A 139 -5.40 -16.43 7.96
CA GLU A 139 -5.22 -15.26 8.82
C GLU A 139 -3.81 -15.33 9.44
N PHE A 140 -3.05 -14.26 9.35
CA PHE A 140 -1.78 -14.15 10.05
C PHE A 140 -2.03 -13.79 11.52
N LYS A 141 -1.76 -14.75 12.43
CA LYS A 141 -2.08 -14.66 13.86
C LYS A 141 -0.86 -14.44 14.76
N LEU A 142 0.34 -14.52 14.19
CA LEU A 142 1.57 -14.51 14.98
C LEU A 142 1.91 -13.14 15.55
N LEU A 143 1.46 -12.07 14.87
CA LEU A 143 1.60 -10.69 15.32
C LEU A 143 0.26 -9.96 15.21
N ASP A 144 0.01 -8.99 16.08
CA ASP A 144 -1.17 -8.13 16.04
C ASP A 144 -0.97 -6.95 15.05
N ASN A 145 -2.07 -6.31 14.64
CA ASN A 145 -2.09 -5.13 13.78
C ASN A 145 -1.29 -5.30 12.48
N THR A 146 -1.46 -6.45 11.83
CA THR A 146 -0.79 -6.81 10.59
C THR A 146 -1.60 -6.36 9.37
N LYS A 147 -0.92 -5.73 8.40
CA LYS A 147 -1.41 -5.39 7.08
C LYS A 147 -0.44 -5.94 6.05
N PHE A 148 -0.88 -6.79 5.14
CA PHE A 148 -0.09 -7.22 4.00
C PHE A 148 -0.27 -6.25 2.83
N THR A 149 0.81 -5.94 2.13
CA THR A 149 0.84 -4.95 1.04
C THR A 149 1.05 -5.59 -0.32
N ASN A 150 1.88 -6.63 -0.42
CA ASN A 150 2.15 -7.29 -1.69
C ASN A 150 2.48 -8.78 -1.50
N VAL A 151 2.38 -9.56 -2.61
CA VAL A 151 2.61 -11.01 -2.66
C VAL A 151 3.24 -11.43 -3.97
N ILE A 152 4.16 -12.39 -3.92
CA ILE A 152 4.71 -13.10 -5.07
C ILE A 152 4.53 -14.60 -4.85
N SER A 153 4.03 -15.32 -5.89
CA SER A 153 3.94 -16.77 -5.91
C SER A 153 5.26 -17.37 -6.38
N VAL A 154 5.69 -18.43 -5.73
CA VAL A 154 6.84 -19.27 -6.11
C VAL A 154 6.42 -20.73 -6.14
N GLU A 155 7.26 -21.61 -6.65
CA GLU A 155 6.94 -23.02 -6.82
C GLU A 155 6.44 -23.68 -5.51
N ASP A 156 7.12 -23.42 -4.41
CA ASP A 156 6.85 -24.03 -3.09
C ASP A 156 5.93 -23.21 -2.16
N GLY A 157 5.43 -22.03 -2.60
CA GLY A 157 4.57 -21.22 -1.75
C GLY A 157 4.45 -19.77 -2.17
N TYR A 158 4.45 -18.86 -1.15
CA TYR A 158 4.24 -17.43 -1.35
C TYR A 158 5.16 -16.61 -0.46
N TYR A 159 5.79 -15.59 -1.02
CA TYR A 159 6.39 -14.52 -0.23
C TYR A 159 5.37 -13.38 -0.11
N VAL A 160 5.17 -12.89 1.09
CA VAL A 160 4.23 -11.82 1.41
C VAL A 160 4.94 -10.78 2.26
N ILE A 161 4.76 -9.52 1.92
CA ILE A 161 5.31 -8.40 2.69
C ILE A 161 4.21 -7.53 3.27
N GLY A 162 4.58 -6.69 4.22
CA GLY A 162 3.66 -5.71 4.79
C GLY A 162 4.19 -5.05 6.05
N GLN A 163 3.27 -4.75 6.95
CA GLN A 163 3.52 -4.13 8.25
C GLN A 163 2.92 -4.97 9.36
N SER A 164 3.58 -4.97 10.50
CA SER A 164 3.00 -5.43 11.75
C SER A 164 3.40 -4.49 12.89
N ILE A 165 2.42 -4.13 13.72
CA ILE A 165 2.63 -3.32 14.92
C ILE A 165 2.16 -4.15 16.11
N TYR A 166 3.04 -4.48 17.04
CA TYR A 166 2.67 -5.21 18.26
C TYR A 166 3.11 -4.42 19.50
N LYS A 167 2.30 -4.52 20.56
CA LYS A 167 2.64 -3.94 21.85
C LYS A 167 3.46 -4.96 22.66
N SER A 168 4.67 -4.58 23.07
CA SER A 168 5.39 -5.34 24.07
C SER A 168 4.67 -5.22 25.41
N THR A 169 4.29 -6.37 26.01
CA THR A 169 3.57 -6.40 27.28
C THR A 169 4.42 -5.95 28.47
N ASP A 170 5.76 -5.98 28.36
CA ASP A 170 6.65 -5.79 29.49
C ASP A 170 7.11 -4.35 29.74
N PHE A 171 7.04 -3.47 28.72
CA PHE A 171 7.54 -2.10 28.86
C PHE A 171 6.67 -1.00 28.22
N GLY A 172 5.48 -1.34 27.74
CA GLY A 172 4.55 -0.35 27.17
C GLY A 172 5.01 0.27 25.84
N ASN A 173 6.14 -0.13 25.28
CA ASN A 173 6.63 0.34 23.99
C ASN A 173 6.02 -0.47 22.86
N GLU A 174 5.41 0.21 21.89
CA GLU A 174 4.99 -0.42 20.65
C GLU A 174 6.24 -0.81 19.86
N GLN A 175 6.31 -2.06 19.45
CA GLN A 175 7.31 -2.54 18.51
C GLN A 175 6.59 -2.88 17.23
N GLY A 176 7.18 -2.54 16.11
CA GLY A 176 6.58 -2.82 14.82
C GLY A 176 7.59 -2.60 13.72
N GLY A 177 7.20 -2.93 12.52
CA GLY A 177 8.05 -2.72 11.36
C GLY A 177 7.55 -3.45 10.14
N GLY A 178 8.32 -3.36 9.08
CA GLY A 178 8.12 -4.17 7.89
C GLY A 178 8.23 -5.65 8.21
N ILE A 179 7.37 -6.46 7.64
CA ILE A 179 7.42 -7.93 7.76
C ILE A 179 7.54 -8.58 6.40
N LEU A 180 8.31 -9.67 6.34
CA LEU A 180 8.41 -10.62 5.23
C LEU A 180 7.98 -11.99 5.76
N VAL A 181 7.01 -12.61 5.09
CA VAL A 181 6.42 -13.89 5.49
C VAL A 181 6.52 -14.86 4.33
N LYS A 182 6.95 -16.09 4.60
CA LYS A 182 6.86 -17.22 3.68
C LYS A 182 5.68 -18.08 4.09
N TYR A 183 4.82 -18.38 3.11
CA TYR A 183 3.73 -19.33 3.22
C TYR A 183 3.97 -20.53 2.31
N ASP A 184 3.51 -21.71 2.72
CA ASP A 184 3.39 -22.87 1.86
C ASP A 184 2.20 -22.72 0.88
N LYS A 185 2.06 -23.63 -0.10
CA LYS A 185 0.94 -23.64 -1.07
C LYS A 185 -0.43 -23.90 -0.44
N LYS A 186 -0.50 -24.29 0.83
CA LYS A 186 -1.76 -24.49 1.59
C LYS A 186 -2.15 -23.28 2.42
N GLY A 187 -1.31 -22.22 2.42
CA GLY A 187 -1.53 -21.02 3.21
C GLY A 187 -1.10 -21.13 4.68
N ASN A 188 -0.24 -22.10 5.02
CA ASN A 188 0.39 -22.16 6.33
C ASN A 188 1.68 -21.33 6.33
N VAL A 189 1.98 -20.67 7.45
CA VAL A 189 3.22 -19.92 7.63
C VAL A 189 4.39 -20.87 7.83
N ASP A 190 5.37 -20.84 6.95
CA ASP A 190 6.63 -21.56 7.12
C ASP A 190 7.56 -20.77 8.04
N TRP A 191 7.74 -19.49 7.78
CA TRP A 191 8.52 -18.58 8.60
C TRP A 191 8.11 -17.12 8.37
N TYR A 192 8.51 -16.22 9.25
CA TYR A 192 8.44 -14.79 9.05
C TYR A 192 9.67 -14.08 9.60
N LYS A 193 9.97 -12.91 9.04
CA LYS A 193 10.99 -11.98 9.51
C LYS A 193 10.33 -10.62 9.75
N SER A 194 10.65 -10.01 10.86
CA SER A 194 10.25 -8.64 11.17
C SER A 194 11.48 -7.76 11.21
N LEU A 195 11.38 -6.56 10.68
CA LEU A 195 12.46 -5.57 10.73
C LEU A 195 12.57 -4.99 12.15
N GLY A 196 12.62 -5.85 13.15
CA GLY A 196 12.56 -5.55 14.57
C GLY A 196 13.37 -4.32 14.99
N SER A 197 12.74 -3.16 15.01
CA SER A 197 13.22 -1.97 15.67
C SER A 197 12.09 -1.35 16.46
N SER A 198 12.40 -0.45 17.40
CA SER A 198 11.42 0.40 18.09
C SER A 198 10.72 1.40 17.13
N LYS A 199 10.90 1.25 15.82
CA LYS A 199 10.42 2.15 14.79
C LYS A 199 9.24 1.52 14.07
N GLU A 200 8.15 2.24 13.95
CA GLU A 200 7.08 1.91 13.03
C GLU A 200 7.63 1.87 11.60
N GLY A 201 7.25 0.87 10.82
CA GLY A 201 7.71 0.72 9.45
C GLY A 201 6.79 -0.16 8.64
N ILE A 202 6.84 -0.02 7.33
CA ILE A 202 6.08 -0.82 6.38
C ILE A 202 6.94 -1.19 5.19
N PHE A 203 6.87 -2.43 4.75
CA PHE A 203 7.35 -2.84 3.44
C PHE A 203 6.23 -2.63 2.42
N ASN A 204 6.52 -1.85 1.38
CA ASN A 204 5.55 -1.45 0.37
C ASN A 204 5.59 -2.35 -0.86
N ASP A 205 6.80 -2.69 -1.33
CA ASP A 205 7.01 -3.51 -2.52
C ASP A 205 8.27 -4.34 -2.40
N PHE A 206 8.38 -5.37 -3.24
CA PHE A 206 9.56 -6.23 -3.32
C PHE A 206 9.74 -6.84 -4.70
N TYR A 207 10.97 -7.15 -5.02
CA TYR A 207 11.37 -7.85 -6.23
C TYR A 207 12.06 -9.16 -5.85
N LEU A 208 11.66 -10.25 -6.49
CA LEU A 208 12.25 -11.56 -6.31
C LEU A 208 13.17 -11.85 -7.51
N SER A 209 14.47 -12.03 -7.25
CA SER A 209 15.44 -12.59 -8.19
C SER A 209 15.64 -14.09 -7.90
N ASP A 210 16.47 -14.75 -8.70
CA ASP A 210 16.75 -16.17 -8.53
C ASP A 210 17.31 -16.51 -7.13
N ASP A 211 18.13 -15.61 -6.54
CA ASP A 211 18.82 -15.88 -5.28
C ASP A 211 18.37 -14.99 -4.12
N PHE A 212 17.73 -13.85 -4.40
CA PHE A 212 17.50 -12.81 -3.40
C PHE A 212 16.12 -12.15 -3.50
N ILE A 213 15.66 -11.64 -2.37
CA ILE A 213 14.49 -10.82 -2.24
C ILE A 213 14.95 -9.40 -1.90
N TYR A 214 14.66 -8.43 -2.78
CA TYR A 214 14.88 -7.02 -2.54
C TYR A 214 13.58 -6.38 -2.09
N VAL A 215 13.56 -5.84 -0.88
CA VAL A 215 12.35 -5.29 -0.26
C VAL A 215 12.55 -3.81 0.00
N VAL A 216 11.56 -3.00 -0.37
CA VAL A 216 11.56 -1.55 -0.14
C VAL A 216 10.35 -1.11 0.67
N GLY A 217 10.52 0.00 1.37
CA GLY A 217 9.47 0.59 2.18
C GLY A 217 9.92 1.82 2.92
N GLN A 218 9.36 2.03 4.11
CA GLN A 218 9.74 3.13 5.00
C GLN A 218 9.81 2.67 6.45
N LEU A 219 10.68 3.37 7.20
CA LEU A 219 10.78 3.33 8.66
C LEU A 219 10.38 4.70 9.18
N ASN A 220 9.47 4.76 10.16
CA ASN A 220 8.88 6.03 10.60
C ASN A 220 8.33 6.86 9.40
N ASP A 221 8.09 8.14 9.60
CA ASP A 221 7.38 8.94 8.61
C ASP A 221 8.22 9.32 7.37
N ASN A 222 9.56 9.27 7.43
CA ASN A 222 10.40 9.80 6.34
C ASN A 222 11.77 9.11 6.17
N VAL A 223 11.89 7.82 6.48
CA VAL A 223 13.13 7.08 6.24
C VAL A 223 12.85 5.93 5.30
N GLY A 224 13.31 6.04 4.05
CA GLY A 224 13.27 4.96 3.08
C GLY A 224 14.14 3.79 3.52
N VAL A 225 13.69 2.57 3.31
CA VAL A 225 14.46 1.37 3.63
C VAL A 225 14.56 0.46 2.42
N LEU A 226 15.75 -0.06 2.18
CA LEU A 226 16.05 -1.15 1.25
C LEU A 226 16.67 -2.31 2.03
N CYS A 227 16.04 -3.48 1.95
CA CYS A 227 16.54 -4.72 2.54
C CYS A 227 16.81 -5.74 1.44
N LYS A 228 17.89 -6.50 1.57
CA LYS A 228 18.20 -7.67 0.76
C LYS A 228 18.17 -8.91 1.64
N TYR A 229 17.34 -9.87 1.27
CA TYR A 229 17.21 -11.16 1.95
C TYR A 229 17.61 -12.30 1.01
N LYS A 230 18.12 -13.40 1.55
CA LYS A 230 18.11 -14.69 0.88
C LYS A 230 16.70 -15.27 0.83
N LEU A 231 16.48 -16.29 0.00
CA LEU A 231 15.17 -16.96 -0.12
C LEU A 231 14.72 -17.66 1.17
N ASP A 232 15.63 -18.01 2.08
CA ASP A 232 15.34 -18.57 3.42
C ASP A 232 15.03 -17.52 4.47
N GLY A 233 15.03 -16.22 4.07
CA GLY A 233 14.76 -15.09 4.93
C GLY A 233 15.95 -14.58 5.74
N GLU A 234 17.18 -15.03 5.47
CA GLU A 234 18.39 -14.44 6.05
C GLU A 234 18.57 -13.01 5.51
N LEU A 235 18.66 -12.02 6.40
CA LEU A 235 18.93 -10.63 6.04
C LEU A 235 20.41 -10.48 5.68
N ILE A 236 20.71 -10.05 4.46
CA ILE A 236 22.08 -9.78 3.99
C ILE A 236 22.49 -8.36 4.33
N TYR A 237 21.62 -7.38 4.01
CA TYR A 237 21.82 -6.00 4.42
C TYR A 237 20.49 -5.25 4.57
N GLN A 238 20.53 -4.16 5.34
CA GLN A 238 19.52 -3.12 5.44
C GLN A 238 20.20 -1.78 5.22
N LYS A 239 19.67 -0.97 4.33
CA LYS A 239 20.12 0.42 4.12
C LYS A 239 18.97 1.38 4.35
N GLU A 240 19.26 2.47 5.04
CA GLU A 240 18.32 3.54 5.38
C GLU A 240 18.66 4.80 4.60
N PHE A 241 17.64 5.51 4.13
CA PHE A 241 17.74 6.71 3.30
C PHE A 241 16.87 7.80 3.92
N ASP A 242 17.50 8.76 4.59
CA ASP A 242 16.80 9.86 5.26
C ASP A 242 16.00 10.72 4.26
N ASN A 243 14.86 11.24 4.71
CA ASN A 243 13.92 12.07 3.93
C ASN A 243 13.38 11.40 2.66
N ASN A 244 13.33 10.08 2.61
CA ASN A 244 12.79 9.33 1.50
C ASN A 244 11.69 8.38 1.95
N ILE A 245 10.75 8.11 1.06
CA ILE A 245 9.74 7.05 1.16
C ILE A 245 9.84 6.21 -0.10
N PHE A 246 10.03 4.90 0.02
CA PHE A 246 10.11 4.00 -1.12
C PHE A 246 8.81 3.22 -1.28
N ASN A 247 8.20 3.32 -2.47
CA ASN A 247 6.89 2.72 -2.74
C ASN A 247 6.97 1.50 -3.65
N SER A 248 7.92 1.44 -4.58
CA SER A 248 8.04 0.31 -5.49
C SER A 248 9.48 0.11 -5.96
N VAL A 249 9.85 -1.14 -6.29
CA VAL A 249 11.16 -1.55 -6.76
C VAL A 249 11.04 -2.46 -7.97
N TYR A 250 11.95 -2.29 -8.93
CA TYR A 250 12.11 -3.14 -10.09
C TYR A 250 13.58 -3.43 -10.33
N LEU A 251 13.92 -4.66 -10.70
CA LEU A 251 15.27 -5.06 -11.06
C LEU A 251 15.36 -5.17 -12.58
N VAL A 252 16.30 -4.46 -13.18
CA VAL A 252 16.64 -4.60 -14.61
C VAL A 252 18.13 -4.79 -14.71
N ASP A 253 18.56 -5.86 -15.37
CA ASP A 253 19.94 -6.30 -15.41
C ASP A 253 20.55 -6.38 -14.00
N ASP A 254 21.60 -5.61 -13.72
CA ASP A 254 22.29 -5.57 -12.42
C ASP A 254 21.95 -4.31 -11.59
N TYR A 255 20.82 -3.66 -11.87
CA TYR A 255 20.43 -2.43 -11.19
C TYR A 255 19.03 -2.49 -10.59
N LEU A 256 18.92 -2.00 -9.38
CA LEU A 256 17.64 -1.75 -8.72
C LEU A 256 17.15 -0.35 -9.09
N TYR A 257 15.90 -0.27 -9.55
CA TYR A 257 15.19 0.96 -9.78
C TYR A 257 14.11 1.09 -8.72
N ILE A 258 14.18 2.15 -7.91
CA ILE A 258 13.29 2.38 -6.78
C ILE A 258 12.56 3.70 -6.98
N CYS A 259 11.25 3.69 -6.90
CA CYS A 259 10.44 4.89 -6.97
C CYS A 259 9.72 5.19 -5.65
N GLY A 260 9.41 6.48 -5.45
CA GLY A 260 8.76 6.93 -4.24
C GLY A 260 8.66 8.46 -4.14
N SER A 261 8.99 9.01 -2.98
CA SER A 261 9.05 10.46 -2.77
C SER A 261 10.22 10.85 -1.87
N SER A 262 10.67 12.09 -2.03
CA SER A 262 11.64 12.76 -1.17
C SER A 262 11.13 14.17 -0.91
N ASP A 263 10.88 14.51 0.34
CA ASP A 263 10.22 15.76 0.73
C ASP A 263 8.92 16.00 -0.08
N SER A 264 8.92 17.00 -0.98
CA SER A 264 7.73 17.36 -1.79
C SER A 264 7.82 16.92 -3.25
N SER A 265 8.86 16.14 -3.62
CA SER A 265 9.13 15.71 -5.00
C SER A 265 8.97 14.19 -5.14
N ALA A 266 8.47 13.73 -6.28
CA ALA A 266 8.55 12.32 -6.59
C ALA A 266 10.01 11.95 -6.93
N LEU A 267 10.42 10.77 -6.47
CA LEU A 267 11.79 10.28 -6.52
C LEU A 267 11.89 9.01 -7.35
N LEU A 268 12.92 8.95 -8.19
CA LEU A 268 13.36 7.73 -8.88
C LEU A 268 14.87 7.56 -8.65
N LEU A 269 15.28 6.40 -8.16
CA LEU A 269 16.67 6.03 -7.90
C LEU A 269 17.09 4.85 -8.78
N LYS A 270 18.36 4.86 -9.21
CA LYS A 270 19.08 3.73 -9.77
C LYS A 270 20.19 3.35 -8.79
N LEU A 271 20.17 2.11 -8.31
CA LEU A 271 21.13 1.60 -7.33
C LEU A 271 21.84 0.34 -7.84
N SER A 272 23.03 0.08 -7.31
CA SER A 272 23.67 -1.23 -7.45
C SER A 272 22.91 -2.32 -6.66
N LEU A 273 23.24 -3.58 -6.88
CA LEU A 273 22.69 -4.71 -6.11
C LEU A 273 23.16 -4.72 -4.63
N GLU A 274 24.20 -3.93 -4.31
CA GLU A 274 24.67 -3.66 -2.95
C GLU A 274 23.92 -2.49 -2.31
N GLY A 275 23.01 -1.84 -3.07
CA GLY A 275 22.19 -0.73 -2.60
C GLY A 275 22.91 0.61 -2.56
N ASP A 276 23.96 0.80 -3.35
CA ASP A 276 24.64 2.10 -3.49
C ASP A 276 23.98 2.92 -4.59
N ILE A 277 23.69 4.20 -4.31
CA ILE A 277 23.06 5.08 -5.29
C ILE A 277 24.04 5.37 -6.43
N ILE A 278 23.62 5.07 -7.67
CA ILE A 278 24.36 5.37 -8.90
C ILE A 278 23.89 6.71 -9.46
N THR A 279 22.58 6.90 -9.55
CA THR A 279 21.99 8.16 -9.98
C THR A 279 20.57 8.32 -9.41
N SER A 280 20.08 9.55 -9.40
CA SER A 280 18.75 9.89 -8.93
C SER A 280 18.08 10.90 -9.84
N SER A 281 16.75 10.85 -9.94
CA SER A 281 15.91 11.83 -10.63
C SER A 281 14.79 12.28 -9.70
N TYR A 282 14.54 13.58 -9.67
CA TYR A 282 13.46 14.19 -8.89
C TYR A 282 12.46 14.83 -9.84
N TYR A 283 11.19 14.45 -9.71
CA TYR A 283 10.11 15.07 -10.47
C TYR A 283 9.51 16.20 -9.63
N ASP A 284 9.96 17.42 -9.90
CA ASP A 284 9.64 18.65 -9.17
C ASP A 284 8.78 19.65 -9.98
N LYS A 285 8.32 19.24 -11.16
CA LYS A 285 7.47 20.07 -12.05
C LYS A 285 6.12 20.43 -11.41
N VAL A 286 5.71 19.67 -10.41
CA VAL A 286 4.47 19.84 -9.66
C VAL A 286 4.72 19.61 -8.17
N SER A 287 3.96 20.28 -7.32
CA SER A 287 4.13 20.19 -5.87
C SER A 287 3.64 18.86 -5.31
N ASN A 288 4.24 18.41 -4.20
CA ASN A 288 3.83 17.22 -3.46
C ASN A 288 3.62 15.99 -4.37
N ALA A 289 4.56 15.79 -5.31
CA ALA A 289 4.54 14.64 -6.19
C ALA A 289 5.08 13.41 -5.48
N LYS A 290 4.51 12.26 -5.79
CA LYS A 290 5.02 10.94 -5.37
C LYS A 290 4.80 9.92 -6.46
N PHE A 291 5.73 8.99 -6.62
CA PHE A 291 5.56 7.80 -7.43
C PHE A 291 5.10 6.63 -6.57
N ASN A 292 4.10 5.89 -7.03
CA ASN A 292 3.50 4.77 -6.32
C ASN A 292 3.96 3.42 -6.85
N ARG A 293 4.18 3.31 -8.17
CA ARG A 293 4.54 2.04 -8.83
C ARG A 293 5.51 2.28 -9.97
N ILE A 294 6.42 1.32 -10.18
CA ILE A 294 7.34 1.26 -11.31
C ILE A 294 7.18 -0.07 -12.05
N ILE A 295 7.20 -0.03 -13.36
CA ILE A 295 7.35 -1.19 -14.23
C ILE A 295 8.44 -0.92 -15.28
N TYR A 296 8.91 -1.98 -15.92
CA TYR A 296 9.88 -1.91 -17.01
C TYR A 296 9.30 -2.54 -18.29
N ASP A 297 9.43 -1.80 -19.40
CA ASP A 297 9.09 -2.21 -20.76
C ASP A 297 9.97 -1.40 -21.73
N ASP A 298 11.18 -1.91 -22.00
CA ASP A 298 12.27 -1.21 -22.72
C ASP A 298 12.60 0.19 -22.18
N SER A 299 11.86 0.66 -21.23
CA SER A 299 12.01 1.90 -20.49
C SER A 299 11.33 1.77 -19.13
N LEU A 300 11.63 2.67 -18.21
CA LEU A 300 10.98 2.72 -16.91
C LEU A 300 9.70 3.54 -17.00
N ILE A 301 8.59 2.94 -16.59
CA ILE A 301 7.31 3.65 -16.49
C ILE A 301 6.95 3.74 -15.01
N VAL A 302 6.77 4.96 -14.53
CA VAL A 302 6.36 5.23 -13.15
C VAL A 302 5.01 5.93 -13.12
N ILE A 303 4.17 5.54 -12.19
CA ILE A 303 2.88 6.17 -11.94
C ILE A 303 2.82 6.70 -10.51
N GLY A 304 1.99 7.72 -10.31
CA GLY A 304 1.83 8.29 -8.99
C GLY A 304 0.76 9.36 -8.92
N SER A 305 0.96 10.32 -8.05
CA SER A 305 0.09 11.49 -7.92
C SER A 305 0.89 12.75 -7.64
N SER A 306 0.32 13.89 -7.99
CA SER A 306 0.88 15.21 -7.73
C SER A 306 -0.22 16.16 -7.30
N PHE A 307 0.14 17.23 -6.61
CA PHE A 307 -0.81 18.23 -6.12
C PHE A 307 -0.69 19.53 -6.92
N ASN A 308 -1.79 19.91 -7.60
CA ASN A 308 -1.94 21.22 -8.23
C ASN A 308 -3.41 21.66 -8.11
N LYS A 309 -3.79 22.30 -7.01
CA LYS A 309 -5.15 22.59 -6.54
C LYS A 309 -5.87 21.38 -5.95
N ASN A 310 -5.84 20.24 -6.61
CA ASN A 310 -6.26 18.90 -6.22
C ASN A 310 -5.15 17.91 -6.55
N TYR A 311 -5.29 16.65 -6.13
CA TYR A 311 -4.39 15.59 -6.54
C TYR A 311 -4.78 15.08 -7.91
N ASP A 312 -3.80 15.05 -8.83
CA ASP A 312 -3.93 14.45 -10.15
C ASP A 312 -2.97 13.26 -10.27
N GLY A 313 -3.38 12.22 -11.00
CA GLY A 313 -2.51 11.13 -11.37
C GLY A 313 -1.40 11.61 -12.30
N ILE A 314 -0.20 11.06 -12.13
CA ILE A 314 0.95 11.30 -13.02
C ILE A 314 1.49 9.98 -13.54
N ILE A 315 1.90 9.99 -14.81
CA ILE A 315 2.62 8.91 -15.46
C ILE A 315 3.85 9.51 -16.12
N VAL A 316 5.02 8.96 -15.81
CA VAL A 316 6.27 9.45 -16.39
C VAL A 316 7.05 8.27 -16.96
N LYS A 317 7.56 8.44 -18.17
CA LYS A 317 8.46 7.52 -18.85
C LYS A 317 9.89 8.03 -18.73
N TYR A 318 10.78 7.16 -18.27
CA TYR A 318 12.20 7.43 -18.11
C TYR A 318 13.04 6.45 -18.94
N GLY A 319 14.17 6.92 -19.43
CA GLY A 319 15.25 6.06 -19.91
C GLY A 319 16.00 5.40 -18.75
N MET A 320 16.90 4.50 -19.09
CA MET A 320 17.64 3.68 -18.09
C MET A 320 18.66 4.48 -17.26
N ASP A 321 19.03 5.69 -17.70
CA ASP A 321 19.88 6.63 -16.96
C ASP A 321 19.07 7.72 -16.25
N LEU A 322 17.76 7.48 -16.10
CA LEU A 322 16.78 8.32 -15.42
C LEU A 322 16.53 9.68 -16.08
N GLU A 323 16.80 9.83 -17.38
CA GLU A 323 16.35 10.96 -18.16
C GLU A 323 14.84 10.85 -18.43
N GLU A 324 14.09 11.93 -18.20
CA GLU A 324 12.67 11.96 -18.51
C GLU A 324 12.43 11.98 -20.02
N LEU A 325 11.76 10.97 -20.55
CA LEU A 325 11.40 10.86 -21.98
C LEU A 325 10.04 11.49 -22.26
N SER A 326 9.07 11.29 -21.40
CA SER A 326 7.73 11.89 -21.51
C SER A 326 7.00 11.84 -20.17
N ALA A 327 6.05 12.74 -19.98
CA ALA A 327 5.18 12.78 -18.83
C ALA A 327 3.77 13.19 -19.22
N VAL A 328 2.77 12.65 -18.52
CA VAL A 328 1.37 13.00 -18.68
C VAL A 328 0.69 13.05 -17.31
N THR A 329 -0.23 13.98 -17.14
CA THR A 329 -1.11 14.05 -15.97
C THR A 329 -2.50 13.56 -16.35
N TYR A 330 -3.18 12.95 -15.38
CA TYR A 330 -4.55 12.51 -15.49
C TYR A 330 -5.33 12.99 -14.27
N GLY A 331 -6.42 13.70 -14.51
CA GLY A 331 -7.29 14.18 -13.45
C GLY A 331 -8.33 15.17 -13.97
N ASP A 332 -9.28 15.45 -13.09
CA ASP A 332 -10.32 16.46 -13.31
C ASP A 332 -10.33 17.45 -12.13
N ASP A 333 -11.48 17.94 -11.71
CA ASP A 333 -11.63 18.83 -10.54
C ASP A 333 -11.61 18.10 -9.19
N LYS A 334 -11.31 16.79 -9.17
CA LYS A 334 -11.30 15.92 -7.99
C LYS A 334 -9.89 15.44 -7.67
N ASN A 335 -9.77 14.73 -6.54
CA ASN A 335 -8.50 14.06 -6.23
C ASN A 335 -8.44 12.71 -6.93
N ASP A 336 -7.52 12.57 -7.87
CA ASP A 336 -7.28 11.37 -8.64
C ASP A 336 -5.96 10.71 -8.22
N TYR A 337 -6.01 9.41 -7.95
CA TYR A 337 -4.84 8.63 -7.50
C TYR A 337 -4.66 7.43 -8.40
N LEU A 338 -3.43 7.24 -8.92
CA LEU A 338 -3.05 6.03 -9.65
C LEU A 338 -2.36 5.07 -8.69
N THR A 339 -2.83 3.82 -8.65
CA THR A 339 -2.40 2.82 -7.66
C THR A 339 -1.53 1.72 -8.24
N ASP A 340 -1.86 1.23 -9.45
CA ASP A 340 -1.12 0.15 -10.08
C ASP A 340 -1.15 0.27 -11.62
N ILE A 341 -0.20 -0.39 -12.29
CA ILE A 341 -0.02 -0.37 -13.74
C ILE A 341 0.46 -1.72 -14.23
N ILE A 342 -0.03 -2.14 -15.37
CA ILE A 342 0.48 -3.29 -16.12
C ILE A 342 0.73 -2.94 -17.59
N PHE A 343 1.66 -3.64 -18.22
CA PHE A 343 1.80 -3.65 -19.68
C PHE A 343 0.71 -4.54 -20.27
N ASP A 344 0.05 -4.09 -21.33
CA ASP A 344 -1.14 -4.70 -21.90
C ASP A 344 -1.16 -4.54 -23.42
N ASP A 345 -0.64 -5.54 -24.15
CA ASP A 345 -0.64 -5.65 -25.61
C ASP A 345 -0.15 -4.37 -26.32
N GLY A 346 1.08 -3.94 -26.03
CA GLY A 346 1.68 -2.73 -26.60
C GLY A 346 1.12 -1.43 -26.02
N ASN A 347 0.43 -1.49 -24.87
CA ASN A 347 -0.14 -0.34 -24.19
C ASN A 347 0.04 -0.50 -22.67
N TYR A 348 -0.32 0.53 -21.93
CA TYR A 348 -0.36 0.48 -20.47
C TYR A 348 -1.79 0.54 -19.97
N LEU A 349 -2.14 -0.36 -19.09
CA LEU A 349 -3.40 -0.29 -18.34
C LEU A 349 -3.09 0.15 -16.90
N VAL A 350 -3.61 1.31 -16.54
CA VAL A 350 -3.42 1.93 -15.23
C VAL A 350 -4.73 1.90 -14.48
N VAL A 351 -4.66 1.55 -13.21
CA VAL A 351 -5.82 1.58 -12.32
C VAL A 351 -5.61 2.59 -11.20
N GLY A 352 -6.74 3.03 -10.66
CA GLY A 352 -6.75 4.00 -9.58
C GLY A 352 -8.15 4.34 -9.13
N TYR A 353 -8.29 5.46 -8.45
CA TYR A 353 -9.58 5.94 -7.97
C TYR A 353 -9.63 7.47 -7.91
N SER A 354 -10.84 8.01 -8.02
CA SER A 354 -11.14 9.43 -7.75
C SER A 354 -11.90 9.58 -6.45
N VAL A 355 -11.61 10.62 -5.70
CA VAL A 355 -12.27 10.96 -4.43
C VAL A 355 -13.25 12.12 -4.65
N TYR A 356 -14.51 11.88 -4.36
CA TYR A 356 -15.58 12.88 -4.43
C TYR A 356 -15.85 13.52 -3.06
N GLU A 357 -16.51 14.68 -3.05
CA GLU A 357 -16.82 15.44 -1.80
C GLU A 357 -17.53 14.62 -0.74
N ASP A 358 -18.33 13.64 -1.15
CA ASP A 358 -19.08 12.74 -0.26
C ASP A 358 -18.28 11.53 0.24
N LYS A 359 -16.94 11.52 0.07
CA LYS A 359 -16.07 10.35 0.32
C LYS A 359 -16.43 9.13 -0.52
N ASN A 360 -17.15 9.32 -1.62
CA ASN A 360 -17.38 8.28 -2.61
C ASN A 360 -16.15 8.15 -3.49
N TYR A 361 -15.68 6.91 -3.66
CA TYR A 361 -14.53 6.58 -4.49
C TYR A 361 -15.04 5.91 -5.77
N LEU A 362 -14.53 6.35 -6.91
CA LEU A 362 -14.83 5.72 -8.20
C LEU A 362 -13.55 5.09 -8.73
N SER A 363 -13.55 3.77 -8.82
CA SER A 363 -12.45 3.02 -9.47
C SER A 363 -12.38 3.38 -10.95
N LYS A 364 -11.17 3.49 -11.48
CA LYS A 364 -10.91 3.83 -12.88
C LYS A 364 -9.93 2.84 -13.50
N PHE A 365 -10.20 2.49 -14.75
CA PHE A 365 -9.27 1.83 -15.65
C PHE A 365 -8.91 2.81 -16.75
N ILE A 366 -7.64 3.13 -16.91
CA ILE A 366 -7.17 4.13 -17.86
C ILE A 366 -6.16 3.46 -18.78
N ARG A 367 -6.43 3.47 -20.07
CA ARG A 367 -5.53 2.91 -21.07
C ARG A 367 -4.67 4.00 -21.70
N TYR A 368 -3.39 3.76 -21.74
CA TYR A 368 -2.40 4.63 -22.37
C TYR A 368 -1.64 3.88 -23.46
N SER A 369 -1.34 4.56 -24.57
CA SER A 369 -0.40 4.07 -25.56
C SER A 369 1.03 4.10 -25.01
N GLU A 370 1.96 3.39 -25.66
CA GLU A 370 3.41 3.50 -25.35
C GLU A 370 3.92 4.95 -25.37
N ALA A 371 3.32 5.83 -26.18
CA ALA A 371 3.61 7.25 -26.21
C ALA A 371 2.88 8.05 -25.11
N LEU A 372 2.32 7.40 -24.12
CA LEU A 372 1.54 7.97 -23.01
C LEU A 372 0.34 8.83 -23.45
N LYS A 373 -0.33 8.46 -24.51
CA LYS A 373 -1.60 9.09 -24.92
C LYS A 373 -2.76 8.30 -24.34
N VAL A 374 -3.72 8.98 -23.71
CA VAL A 374 -4.95 8.35 -23.22
C VAL A 374 -5.72 7.78 -24.41
N LEU A 375 -5.97 6.48 -24.39
CA LEU A 375 -6.73 5.74 -25.41
C LEU A 375 -8.20 5.51 -24.97
N GLY A 376 -8.47 5.47 -23.66
CA GLY A 376 -9.80 5.30 -23.12
C GLY A 376 -9.80 5.33 -21.59
N VAL A 377 -10.95 5.63 -21.01
CA VAL A 377 -11.22 5.57 -19.57
C VAL A 377 -12.48 4.76 -19.38
N GLU A 378 -12.38 3.66 -18.66
CA GLU A 378 -13.50 2.79 -18.29
C GLU A 378 -13.82 2.97 -16.79
N LYS A 379 -15.12 2.98 -16.47
CA LYS A 379 -15.62 3.21 -15.11
C LYS A 379 -16.15 1.93 -14.49
#